data_dd8736de45075cea5bb31c2971645e71
#
_entry.id   dd8736de45075cea5bb31c2971645e71
#
_cell.length_a   1.000
_cell.length_b   1.000
_cell.length_c   1.000
_cell.angle_alpha   90.00
_cell.angle_beta   90.00
_cell.angle_gamma   90.00
#
_symmetry.space_group_name_H-M   'P 1'
#
loop_
_entity.id
_entity.type
_entity.pdbx_description
1 polymer ?
#
loop_
_entity_poly.entity_id
_entity_poly.type
_entity_poly.pdbx_seq_one_letter_code
_entity_poly.pdbx_strand_id
1 'polypeptide(L)'
;MKFVVVHYKELALKGKNRPWFIQLLVRNLKVALAGLHVAAVRSIMGRIEVELGDDTPWDEVRARLGRVFGIANFSAANRAPHDFAALARSILGDLGDRQAASFRVAATRADKRLPFTSPEVEREVGGLIKQAKGWRVDLERPALTIHVEMLPDHAFYFFGKESGAGGMPTGTGGRVACLLSGGIDSPVAAYRMMRRGCSVLLIHFHSYPILSRASQEKVREIAALLTRHQLRSRLVLVPFGELQQQVVLSVTPGLRVVIYRRLMLRIAERLARKAHARALVTGEVIGQVASQTLENMTAIARAATLEILRPVVGMDKDEISAEAERIGTFPISIIPDQDCCTLFTPKHPATRVRLPEVEAAEQALPIEEMIAAALGAAAVEEFRFPVLEYAVARQRGDPS
;
A
#
# COMPACT_ATOMS: atom_id res chain seq x y z
N MET A 1 -24.99 -13.07 -6.22
CA MET A 1 -24.38 -11.80 -5.77
C MET A 1 -23.91 -11.05 -7.02
N LYS A 2 -24.43 -9.84 -7.25
CA LYS A 2 -24.13 -9.08 -8.48
C LYS A 2 -23.35 -7.78 -8.24
N PHE A 3 -23.31 -7.28 -7.00
CA PHE A 3 -22.74 -5.97 -6.72
C PHE A 3 -21.78 -6.01 -5.55
N VAL A 4 -20.82 -5.08 -5.56
CA VAL A 4 -20.03 -4.72 -4.39
C VAL A 4 -20.23 -3.23 -4.11
N VAL A 5 -20.61 -2.91 -2.88
CA VAL A 5 -20.70 -1.53 -2.41
C VAL A 5 -19.42 -1.21 -1.66
N VAL A 6 -18.68 -0.21 -2.14
CA VAL A 6 -17.38 0.23 -1.59
C VAL A 6 -17.55 1.58 -0.92
N HIS A 7 -17.15 1.67 0.34
CA HIS A 7 -17.17 2.90 1.13
C HIS A 7 -15.76 3.45 1.33
N TYR A 8 -15.66 4.77 1.32
CA TYR A 8 -14.45 5.53 1.64
C TYR A 8 -14.73 6.49 2.81
N LYS A 9 -13.72 6.77 3.63
CA LYS A 9 -13.87 7.63 4.82
C LYS A 9 -13.12 8.96 4.67
N GLU A 10 -11.79 8.92 4.52
CA GLU A 10 -10.96 10.14 4.44
C GLU A 10 -11.28 11.03 3.24
N LEU A 11 -11.74 10.46 2.13
CA LEU A 11 -12.09 11.21 0.92
C LEU A 11 -13.28 12.14 1.15
N ALA A 12 -14.17 11.79 2.07
CA ALA A 12 -15.32 12.62 2.40
C ALA A 12 -14.92 14.00 2.95
N LEU A 13 -13.72 14.11 3.55
CA LEU A 13 -13.19 15.33 4.15
C LEU A 13 -12.47 16.26 3.16
N LYS A 14 -12.37 15.91 1.86
CA LYS A 14 -11.57 16.64 0.86
C LYS A 14 -12.27 17.86 0.22
N GLY A 15 -13.44 18.25 0.72
CA GLY A 15 -14.17 19.44 0.24
C GLY A 15 -14.34 19.46 -1.29
N LYS A 16 -14.01 20.57 -1.93
CA LYS A 16 -14.14 20.75 -3.40
C LYS A 16 -13.28 19.80 -4.23
N ASN A 17 -12.20 19.27 -3.68
CA ASN A 17 -11.31 18.31 -4.36
C ASN A 17 -11.83 16.87 -4.34
N ARG A 18 -12.88 16.57 -3.56
CA ARG A 18 -13.45 15.22 -3.39
C ARG A 18 -13.72 14.48 -4.71
N PRO A 19 -14.28 15.10 -5.76
CA PRO A 19 -14.54 14.40 -7.02
C PRO A 19 -13.27 13.80 -7.65
N TRP A 20 -12.16 14.55 -7.65
CA TRP A 20 -10.89 14.07 -8.16
C TRP A 20 -10.35 12.84 -7.40
N PHE A 21 -10.42 12.86 -6.06
CA PHE A 21 -10.01 11.70 -5.24
C PHE A 21 -10.87 10.46 -5.52
N ILE A 22 -12.19 10.64 -5.70
CA ILE A 22 -13.11 9.55 -6.02
C ILE A 22 -12.81 9.00 -7.41
N GLN A 23 -12.61 9.84 -8.42
CA GLN A 23 -12.24 9.41 -9.78
C GLN A 23 -10.97 8.56 -9.77
N LEU A 24 -9.96 8.98 -9.00
CA LEU A 24 -8.72 8.23 -8.88
C LEU A 24 -8.94 6.88 -8.18
N LEU A 25 -9.77 6.82 -7.13
CA LEU A 25 -10.14 5.57 -6.48
C LEU A 25 -10.88 4.64 -7.46
N VAL A 26 -11.85 5.15 -8.23
CA VAL A 26 -12.54 4.37 -9.28
C VAL A 26 -11.55 3.82 -10.30
N ARG A 27 -10.59 4.63 -10.75
CA ARG A 27 -9.54 4.18 -11.66
C ARG A 27 -8.69 3.06 -11.04
N ASN A 28 -8.27 3.21 -9.78
CA ASN A 28 -7.48 2.21 -9.08
C ASN A 28 -8.25 0.90 -8.90
N LEU A 29 -9.56 0.97 -8.61
CA LEU A 29 -10.44 -0.18 -8.55
C LEU A 29 -10.52 -0.92 -9.89
N LYS A 30 -10.71 -0.19 -10.99
CA LYS A 30 -10.72 -0.78 -12.34
C LYS A 30 -9.41 -1.51 -12.66
N VAL A 31 -8.27 -0.94 -12.27
CA VAL A 31 -6.96 -1.58 -12.45
C VAL A 31 -6.83 -2.82 -11.56
N ALA A 32 -7.18 -2.72 -10.28
CA ALA A 32 -7.06 -3.83 -9.33
C ALA A 32 -7.93 -5.04 -9.73
N LEU A 33 -9.10 -4.78 -10.34
CA LEU A 33 -10.05 -5.81 -10.76
C LEU A 33 -9.85 -6.26 -12.23
N ALA A 34 -8.84 -5.74 -12.93
CA ALA A 34 -8.57 -6.13 -14.30
C ALA A 34 -8.35 -7.65 -14.42
N GLY A 35 -8.90 -8.25 -15.48
CA GLY A 35 -8.89 -9.70 -15.69
C GLY A 35 -9.99 -10.47 -14.95
N LEU A 36 -10.77 -9.82 -14.08
CA LEU A 36 -12.02 -10.37 -13.56
C LEU A 36 -13.20 -9.89 -14.41
N HIS A 37 -14.27 -10.68 -14.43
CA HIS A 37 -15.50 -10.32 -15.14
C HIS A 37 -16.27 -9.25 -14.34
N VAL A 38 -15.91 -7.97 -14.56
CA VAL A 38 -16.52 -6.80 -13.93
C VAL A 38 -17.20 -5.96 -15.00
N ALA A 39 -18.53 -5.86 -14.92
CA ALA A 39 -19.32 -5.12 -15.89
C ALA A 39 -19.16 -3.61 -15.76
N ALA A 40 -19.09 -3.09 -14.51
CA ALA A 40 -18.96 -1.66 -14.28
C ALA A 40 -18.34 -1.34 -12.91
N VAL A 41 -17.67 -0.17 -12.84
CA VAL A 41 -17.24 0.48 -11.61
C VAL A 41 -17.65 1.94 -11.68
N ARG A 42 -18.58 2.37 -10.82
CA ARG A 42 -19.25 3.68 -10.85
C ARG A 42 -19.25 4.35 -9.49
N SER A 43 -19.09 5.65 -9.45
CA SER A 43 -19.33 6.45 -8.24
C SER A 43 -20.81 6.77 -8.15
N ILE A 44 -21.44 6.47 -7.01
CA ILE A 44 -22.83 6.73 -6.72
C ILE A 44 -22.97 7.31 -5.31
N MET A 45 -23.61 8.46 -5.16
CA MET A 45 -24.04 9.08 -3.89
C MET A 45 -23.20 8.74 -2.63
N GLY A 46 -21.91 9.07 -2.63
CA GLY A 46 -21.04 8.87 -1.46
C GLY A 46 -20.40 7.48 -1.32
N ARG A 47 -20.55 6.62 -2.32
CA ARG A 47 -19.96 5.26 -2.41
C ARG A 47 -19.54 4.94 -3.82
N ILE A 48 -18.90 3.79 -3.99
CA ILE A 48 -18.59 3.25 -5.32
C ILE A 48 -19.28 1.90 -5.44
N GLU A 49 -19.96 1.71 -6.55
CA GLU A 49 -20.57 0.46 -6.94
C GLU A 49 -19.65 -0.28 -7.92
N VAL A 50 -19.44 -1.56 -7.66
CA VAL A 50 -18.82 -2.50 -8.60
C VAL A 50 -19.87 -3.52 -9.01
N GLU A 51 -20.15 -3.63 -10.30
CA GLU A 51 -21.08 -4.61 -10.87
C GLU A 51 -20.26 -5.80 -11.38
N LEU A 52 -20.52 -6.98 -10.81
CA LEU A 52 -19.80 -8.22 -11.10
C LEU A 52 -20.57 -9.04 -12.15
N GLY A 53 -19.86 -9.78 -13.00
CA GLY A 53 -20.42 -10.85 -13.80
C GLY A 53 -20.78 -12.07 -12.95
N ASP A 54 -21.65 -12.93 -13.49
CA ASP A 54 -22.25 -14.05 -12.73
C ASP A 54 -21.21 -15.10 -12.28
N ASP A 55 -20.09 -15.23 -12.99
CA ASP A 55 -18.99 -16.18 -12.76
C ASP A 55 -17.79 -15.56 -12.00
N THR A 56 -17.90 -14.32 -11.52
CA THR A 56 -16.79 -13.64 -10.86
C THR A 56 -16.51 -14.22 -9.47
N PRO A 57 -15.31 -14.77 -9.20
CA PRO A 57 -15.01 -15.40 -7.93
C PRO A 57 -14.89 -14.33 -6.81
N TRP A 58 -15.77 -14.41 -5.82
CA TRP A 58 -15.82 -13.46 -4.71
C TRP A 58 -14.53 -13.38 -3.90
N ASP A 59 -13.88 -14.51 -3.63
CA ASP A 59 -12.66 -14.53 -2.82
C ASP A 59 -11.53 -13.74 -3.48
N GLU A 60 -11.44 -13.79 -4.81
CA GLU A 60 -10.46 -13.01 -5.56
C GLU A 60 -10.82 -11.51 -5.55
N VAL A 61 -12.09 -11.16 -5.75
CA VAL A 61 -12.58 -9.78 -5.62
C VAL A 61 -12.26 -9.23 -4.23
N ARG A 62 -12.60 -9.98 -3.19
CA ARG A 62 -12.34 -9.64 -1.79
C ARG A 62 -10.86 -9.40 -1.53
N ALA A 63 -10.01 -10.33 -1.96
CA ALA A 63 -8.57 -10.24 -1.78
C ALA A 63 -7.95 -9.01 -2.48
N ARG A 64 -8.44 -8.66 -3.68
CA ARG A 64 -7.95 -7.50 -4.44
C ARG A 64 -8.45 -6.18 -3.85
N LEU A 65 -9.75 -6.07 -3.55
CA LEU A 65 -10.33 -4.86 -2.95
C LEU A 65 -9.75 -4.55 -1.58
N GLY A 66 -9.49 -5.58 -0.77
CA GLY A 66 -8.85 -5.42 0.54
C GLY A 66 -7.46 -4.76 0.52
N ARG A 67 -6.79 -4.74 -0.65
CA ARG A 67 -5.46 -4.13 -0.82
C ARG A 67 -5.50 -2.72 -1.41
N VAL A 68 -6.63 -2.28 -1.97
CA VAL A 68 -6.73 -0.95 -2.60
C VAL A 68 -6.84 0.14 -1.54
N PHE A 69 -5.86 1.04 -1.53
CA PHE A 69 -5.90 2.20 -0.64
C PHE A 69 -7.02 3.17 -1.00
N GLY A 70 -7.63 3.77 0.02
CA GLY A 70 -8.80 4.64 -0.07
C GLY A 70 -10.11 3.95 0.27
N ILE A 71 -10.16 2.61 0.32
CA ILE A 71 -11.33 1.84 0.74
C ILE A 71 -11.36 1.76 2.26
N ALA A 72 -12.46 2.20 2.88
CA ALA A 72 -12.68 2.03 4.31
C ALA A 72 -13.24 0.62 4.61
N ASN A 73 -14.29 0.25 3.90
CA ASN A 73 -14.88 -1.08 3.90
C ASN A 73 -15.62 -1.33 2.58
N PHE A 74 -15.94 -2.58 2.32
CA PHE A 74 -16.74 -2.98 1.18
C PHE A 74 -17.61 -4.18 1.53
N SER A 75 -18.67 -4.40 0.76
CA SER A 75 -19.63 -5.46 1.03
C SER A 75 -20.13 -6.08 -0.27
N ALA A 76 -20.25 -7.40 -0.27
CA ALA A 76 -21.01 -8.11 -1.27
C ALA A 76 -22.50 -7.77 -1.10
N ALA A 77 -23.13 -7.19 -2.08
CA ALA A 77 -24.47 -6.63 -2.00
C ALA A 77 -25.38 -7.11 -3.14
N ASN A 78 -26.68 -7.08 -2.88
CA ASN A 78 -27.71 -7.23 -3.89
C ASN A 78 -28.59 -5.99 -3.94
N ARG A 79 -29.26 -5.77 -5.08
CA ARG A 79 -30.22 -4.70 -5.27
C ARG A 79 -31.65 -5.18 -5.02
N ALA A 80 -32.47 -4.28 -4.48
CA ALA A 80 -33.89 -4.46 -4.37
C ALA A 80 -34.65 -3.14 -4.65
N PRO A 81 -35.97 -3.19 -4.97
CA PRO A 81 -36.80 -2.00 -5.06
C PRO A 81 -36.92 -1.28 -3.71
N HIS A 82 -37.44 -0.03 -3.73
CA HIS A 82 -37.75 0.75 -2.52
C HIS A 82 -38.95 0.25 -1.72
N ASP A 83 -39.82 -0.54 -2.34
CA ASP A 83 -40.96 -1.15 -1.68
C ASP A 83 -40.48 -2.08 -0.57
N PHE A 84 -40.90 -1.83 0.67
CA PHE A 84 -40.40 -2.54 1.85
C PHE A 84 -40.75 -4.03 1.84
N ALA A 85 -41.90 -4.40 1.27
CA ALA A 85 -42.30 -5.80 1.16
C ALA A 85 -41.46 -6.53 0.10
N ALA A 86 -41.18 -5.86 -1.04
CA ALA A 86 -40.30 -6.41 -2.09
C ALA A 86 -38.85 -6.51 -1.58
N LEU A 87 -38.35 -5.51 -0.87
CA LEU A 87 -37.03 -5.52 -0.23
C LEU A 87 -36.91 -6.67 0.77
N ALA A 88 -37.89 -6.82 1.67
CA ALA A 88 -37.92 -7.91 2.63
C ALA A 88 -37.96 -9.29 1.95
N ARG A 89 -38.78 -9.46 0.87
CA ARG A 89 -38.79 -10.71 0.08
C ARG A 89 -37.44 -11.02 -0.54
N SER A 90 -36.76 -10.02 -1.11
CA SER A 90 -35.41 -10.20 -1.69
C SER A 90 -34.41 -10.62 -0.62
N ILE A 91 -34.42 -9.96 0.55
CA ILE A 91 -33.57 -10.31 1.69
C ILE A 91 -33.84 -11.74 2.17
N LEU A 92 -35.12 -12.11 2.34
CA LEU A 92 -35.53 -13.45 2.76
C LEU A 92 -35.13 -14.53 1.76
N GLY A 93 -35.24 -14.24 0.45
CA GLY A 93 -34.76 -15.14 -0.60
C GLY A 93 -33.25 -15.44 -0.50
N ASP A 94 -32.44 -14.40 -0.28
CA ASP A 94 -30.99 -14.55 -0.14
C ASP A 94 -30.56 -15.14 1.22
N LEU A 95 -31.37 -14.98 2.25
CA LEU A 95 -31.14 -15.64 3.55
C LEU A 95 -31.39 -17.15 3.45
N GLY A 96 -32.28 -17.60 2.53
CA GLY A 96 -32.61 -19.01 2.36
C GLY A 96 -32.92 -19.69 3.71
N ASP A 97 -32.26 -20.83 3.98
CA ASP A 97 -32.40 -21.61 5.22
C ASP A 97 -31.48 -21.16 6.35
N ARG A 98 -30.78 -20.02 6.19
CA ARG A 98 -29.89 -19.49 7.23
C ARG A 98 -30.66 -19.28 8.52
N GLN A 99 -30.06 -19.68 9.65
CA GLN A 99 -30.58 -19.46 10.98
C GLN A 99 -29.72 -18.40 11.71
N ALA A 100 -30.37 -17.59 12.56
CA ALA A 100 -29.72 -16.65 13.43
C ALA A 100 -30.42 -16.58 14.78
N ALA A 101 -29.68 -16.57 15.88
CA ALA A 101 -30.24 -16.45 17.22
C ALA A 101 -30.91 -15.09 17.45
N SER A 102 -30.39 -14.04 16.82
CA SER A 102 -30.96 -12.70 16.83
C SER A 102 -30.50 -11.90 15.60
N PHE A 103 -31.22 -10.85 15.27
CA PHE A 103 -30.87 -9.99 14.16
C PHE A 103 -31.26 -8.54 14.40
N ARG A 104 -30.70 -7.65 13.58
CA ARG A 104 -31.22 -6.30 13.35
C ARG A 104 -31.13 -5.93 11.88
N VAL A 105 -31.99 -5.02 11.46
CA VAL A 105 -31.83 -4.25 10.23
C VAL A 105 -31.15 -2.94 10.59
N ALA A 106 -30.13 -2.56 9.84
CA ALA A 106 -29.42 -1.29 10.00
C ALA A 106 -29.51 -0.52 8.67
N ALA A 107 -30.40 0.47 8.63
CA ALA A 107 -30.68 1.21 7.41
C ALA A 107 -29.97 2.56 7.38
N THR A 108 -29.50 2.95 6.19
CA THR A 108 -28.97 4.28 5.91
C THR A 108 -29.60 4.83 4.63
N ARG A 109 -29.78 6.15 4.56
CA ARG A 109 -30.27 6.84 3.36
C ARG A 109 -29.15 7.64 2.72
N ALA A 110 -28.94 7.41 1.43
CA ALA A 110 -28.00 8.21 0.64
C ALA A 110 -28.52 9.64 0.40
N ASP A 111 -29.84 9.80 0.32
CA ASP A 111 -30.51 11.08 0.14
C ASP A 111 -31.58 11.28 1.25
N LYS A 112 -31.50 12.42 1.95
CA LYS A 112 -32.46 12.78 2.99
C LYS A 112 -33.84 13.16 2.43
N ARG A 113 -33.96 13.41 1.12
CA ARG A 113 -35.22 13.74 0.43
C ARG A 113 -36.11 12.52 0.18
N LEU A 114 -35.61 11.31 0.42
CA LEU A 114 -36.44 10.10 0.31
C LEU A 114 -37.64 10.19 1.26
N PRO A 115 -38.84 9.69 0.82
CA PRO A 115 -40.11 9.86 1.56
C PRO A 115 -40.22 9.09 2.86
N PHE A 116 -39.22 8.33 3.24
CA PHE A 116 -39.13 7.51 4.45
C PHE A 116 -37.84 7.78 5.21
N THR A 117 -37.84 7.51 6.49
CA THR A 117 -36.67 7.63 7.38
C THR A 117 -35.94 6.29 7.56
N SER A 118 -34.67 6.31 7.98
CA SER A 118 -33.94 5.07 8.28
C SER A 118 -34.63 4.22 9.37
N PRO A 119 -35.11 4.79 10.49
CA PRO A 119 -35.88 4.03 11.49
C PRO A 119 -37.17 3.40 10.95
N GLU A 120 -37.84 4.04 10.00
CA GLU A 120 -39.02 3.43 9.34
C GLU A 120 -38.64 2.21 8.52
N VAL A 121 -37.57 2.30 7.71
CA VAL A 121 -37.05 1.13 6.96
C VAL A 121 -36.67 0.00 7.92
N GLU A 122 -35.95 0.32 9.00
CA GLU A 122 -35.54 -0.68 10.00
C GLU A 122 -36.73 -1.38 10.65
N ARG A 123 -37.77 -0.62 11.03
CA ARG A 123 -38.98 -1.14 11.67
C ARG A 123 -39.81 -2.00 10.71
N GLU A 124 -40.12 -1.49 9.53
CA GLU A 124 -40.99 -2.18 8.56
C GLU A 124 -40.31 -3.43 7.98
N VAL A 125 -39.10 -3.30 7.45
CA VAL A 125 -38.35 -4.44 6.89
C VAL A 125 -38.00 -5.44 8.00
N GLY A 126 -37.59 -4.96 9.19
CA GLY A 126 -37.29 -5.80 10.35
C GLY A 126 -38.52 -6.57 10.84
N GLY A 127 -39.71 -5.94 10.85
CA GLY A 127 -40.97 -6.56 11.19
C GLY A 127 -41.35 -7.73 10.27
N LEU A 128 -41.20 -7.52 8.94
CA LEU A 128 -41.46 -8.55 7.92
C LEU A 128 -40.51 -9.74 8.06
N ILE A 129 -39.22 -9.49 8.29
CA ILE A 129 -38.23 -10.54 8.48
C ILE A 129 -38.47 -11.30 9.79
N LYS A 130 -38.80 -10.59 10.89
CA LYS A 130 -39.17 -11.22 12.16
C LYS A 130 -40.36 -12.15 11.99
N GLN A 131 -41.40 -11.71 11.28
CA GLN A 131 -42.60 -12.52 11.03
C GLN A 131 -42.27 -13.79 10.23
N ALA A 132 -41.41 -13.67 9.20
CA ALA A 132 -41.08 -14.79 8.33
C ALA A 132 -40.11 -15.81 8.98
N LYS A 133 -39.14 -15.34 9.78
CA LYS A 133 -38.06 -16.19 10.34
C LYS A 133 -38.27 -16.54 11.81
N GLY A 134 -39.11 -15.83 12.54
CA GLY A 134 -39.28 -16.02 13.98
C GLY A 134 -38.08 -15.57 14.82
N TRP A 135 -37.09 -14.93 14.26
CA TRP A 135 -35.85 -14.54 14.95
C TRP A 135 -36.09 -13.42 15.96
N ARG A 136 -35.31 -13.45 17.08
CA ARG A 136 -35.32 -12.37 18.06
C ARG A 136 -34.66 -11.11 17.47
N VAL A 137 -35.27 -9.96 17.68
CA VAL A 137 -34.66 -8.67 17.36
C VAL A 137 -33.74 -8.27 18.53
N ASP A 138 -32.52 -7.92 18.21
CA ASP A 138 -31.50 -7.44 19.14
C ASP A 138 -30.75 -6.26 18.51
N LEU A 139 -30.99 -5.05 19.03
CA LEU A 139 -30.44 -3.83 18.44
C LEU A 139 -28.99 -3.56 18.88
N GLU A 140 -28.59 -4.14 20.03
CA GLU A 140 -27.27 -3.88 20.63
C GLU A 140 -26.23 -4.90 20.18
N ARG A 141 -26.53 -6.20 20.32
CA ARG A 141 -25.61 -7.32 20.04
C ARG A 141 -26.24 -8.40 19.16
N PRO A 142 -26.66 -8.05 17.94
CA PRO A 142 -27.28 -9.00 17.03
C PRO A 142 -26.28 -10.05 16.55
N ALA A 143 -26.73 -11.30 16.43
CA ALA A 143 -25.96 -12.34 15.77
C ALA A 143 -25.84 -12.11 14.26
N LEU A 144 -26.82 -11.42 13.65
CA LEU A 144 -26.82 -11.02 12.25
C LEU A 144 -27.24 -9.56 12.11
N THR A 145 -26.44 -8.76 11.44
CA THR A 145 -26.85 -7.43 10.97
C THR A 145 -27.17 -7.47 9.48
N ILE A 146 -28.38 -7.08 9.13
CA ILE A 146 -28.83 -6.89 7.75
C ILE A 146 -28.68 -5.41 7.44
N HIS A 147 -27.68 -5.06 6.64
CA HIS A 147 -27.46 -3.67 6.23
C HIS A 147 -28.35 -3.35 5.02
N VAL A 148 -28.99 -2.19 5.07
CA VAL A 148 -29.81 -1.65 3.98
C VAL A 148 -29.35 -0.23 3.66
N GLU A 149 -29.07 0.04 2.40
CA GLU A 149 -28.71 1.37 1.94
C GLU A 149 -29.68 1.85 0.88
N MET A 150 -30.52 2.82 1.24
CA MET A 150 -31.55 3.40 0.39
C MET A 150 -30.95 4.48 -0.51
N LEU A 151 -30.95 4.25 -1.82
CA LEU A 151 -30.57 5.20 -2.86
C LEU A 151 -31.84 5.79 -3.53
N PRO A 152 -31.76 6.81 -4.40
CA PRO A 152 -32.97 7.37 -5.04
C PRO A 152 -33.79 6.37 -5.85
N ASP A 153 -33.13 5.42 -6.53
CA ASP A 153 -33.79 4.55 -7.49
C ASP A 153 -33.94 3.09 -7.00
N HIS A 154 -33.17 2.68 -5.98
CA HIS A 154 -33.12 1.30 -5.48
C HIS A 154 -32.52 1.24 -4.08
N ALA A 155 -32.60 0.08 -3.45
CA ALA A 155 -31.87 -0.23 -2.22
C ALA A 155 -30.77 -1.26 -2.50
N PHE A 156 -29.64 -1.12 -1.80
CA PHE A 156 -28.69 -2.22 -1.58
C PHE A 156 -28.94 -2.87 -0.24
N TYR A 157 -28.76 -4.19 -0.16
CA TYR A 157 -28.70 -4.90 1.10
C TYR A 157 -27.55 -5.90 1.11
N PHE A 158 -27.00 -6.13 2.29
CA PHE A 158 -25.86 -7.03 2.50
C PHE A 158 -25.77 -7.49 3.96
N PHE A 159 -25.05 -8.60 4.18
CA PHE A 159 -25.03 -9.31 5.46
C PHE A 159 -23.67 -9.22 6.20
N GLY A 160 -22.72 -8.48 5.69
CA GLY A 160 -21.40 -8.31 6.29
C GLY A 160 -20.62 -7.17 5.65
N LYS A 161 -19.56 -6.76 6.34
CA LYS A 161 -18.62 -5.73 5.86
C LYS A 161 -17.21 -6.28 5.94
N GLU A 162 -16.50 -6.22 4.84
CA GLU A 162 -15.07 -6.50 4.74
C GLU A 162 -14.28 -5.21 4.97
N SER A 163 -13.19 -5.30 5.73
CA SER A 163 -12.31 -4.15 5.95
C SER A 163 -11.46 -3.86 4.72
N GLY A 164 -11.39 -2.60 4.32
CA GLY A 164 -10.46 -2.13 3.29
C GLY A 164 -9.09 -1.74 3.86
N ALA A 165 -8.14 -1.44 2.98
CA ALA A 165 -6.78 -1.01 3.35
C ALA A 165 -6.75 0.39 4.02
N GLY A 166 -7.83 1.15 3.94
CA GLY A 166 -7.89 2.53 4.43
C GLY A 166 -6.98 3.49 3.67
N GLY A 167 -6.62 4.60 4.30
CA GLY A 167 -5.70 5.59 3.73
C GLY A 167 -6.27 6.36 2.55
N MET A 168 -5.38 6.78 1.64
CA MET A 168 -5.67 7.61 0.48
C MET A 168 -5.42 6.83 -0.83
N PRO A 169 -6.20 7.04 -1.88
CA PRO A 169 -5.96 6.39 -3.17
C PRO A 169 -4.55 6.66 -3.68
N THR A 170 -3.86 5.62 -4.12
CA THR A 170 -2.52 5.74 -4.70
C THR A 170 -2.50 6.74 -5.84
N GLY A 171 -1.51 7.65 -5.83
CA GLY A 171 -1.36 8.74 -6.78
C GLY A 171 -1.86 10.09 -6.28
N THR A 172 -2.56 10.15 -5.12
CA THR A 172 -3.06 11.42 -4.54
C THR A 172 -1.99 12.19 -3.76
N GLY A 173 -0.97 11.51 -3.22
CA GLY A 173 0.09 12.07 -2.37
C GLY A 173 1.37 12.47 -3.14
N GLY A 174 1.32 12.46 -4.48
CA GLY A 174 2.52 12.70 -5.29
C GLY A 174 3.44 11.48 -5.37
N ARG A 175 4.69 11.71 -5.82
CA ARG A 175 5.70 10.64 -5.94
C ARG A 175 6.84 10.83 -4.95
N VAL A 176 7.28 9.72 -4.36
CA VAL A 176 8.46 9.65 -3.47
C VAL A 176 9.38 8.52 -3.92
N ALA A 177 10.65 8.56 -3.54
CA ALA A 177 11.62 7.51 -3.82
C ALA A 177 12.08 6.87 -2.50
N CYS A 178 11.84 5.58 -2.34
CA CYS A 178 12.17 4.82 -1.13
C CYS A 178 13.43 3.98 -1.35
N LEU A 179 14.40 4.15 -0.45
CA LEU A 179 15.55 3.27 -0.36
C LEU A 179 15.08 1.95 0.26
N LEU A 180 14.94 0.92 -0.57
CA LEU A 180 14.40 -0.38 -0.19
C LEU A 180 15.56 -1.36 0.05
N SER A 181 15.67 -1.88 1.26
CA SER A 181 16.56 -3.00 1.62
C SER A 181 15.76 -4.31 1.71
N GLY A 182 16.46 -5.44 1.85
CA GLY A 182 15.86 -6.72 2.18
C GLY A 182 15.39 -6.85 3.63
N GLY A 183 15.65 -5.85 4.49
CA GLY A 183 15.26 -5.86 5.90
C GLY A 183 13.77 -5.54 6.12
N ILE A 184 13.35 -5.59 7.40
CA ILE A 184 11.94 -5.46 7.80
C ILE A 184 11.44 -4.01 7.67
N ASP A 185 12.27 -3.00 7.97
CA ASP A 185 11.85 -1.62 8.20
C ASP A 185 11.49 -0.87 6.91
N SER A 186 12.32 -1.01 5.86
CA SER A 186 12.14 -0.24 4.62
C SER A 186 10.89 -0.62 3.82
N PRO A 187 10.44 -1.90 3.75
CA PRO A 187 9.15 -2.25 3.15
C PRO A 187 7.97 -1.63 3.90
N VAL A 188 8.00 -1.60 5.23
CA VAL A 188 6.98 -0.96 6.06
C VAL A 188 6.96 0.56 5.82
N ALA A 189 8.13 1.20 5.73
CA ALA A 189 8.24 2.62 5.39
C ALA A 189 7.62 2.93 4.02
N ALA A 190 7.93 2.12 2.99
CA ALA A 190 7.35 2.24 1.66
C ALA A 190 5.82 2.08 1.69
N TYR A 191 5.31 1.04 2.36
CA TYR A 191 3.88 0.78 2.51
C TYR A 191 3.15 1.95 3.18
N ARG A 192 3.71 2.53 4.24
CA ARG A 192 3.13 3.69 4.93
C ARG A 192 2.99 4.90 4.01
N MET A 193 3.98 5.14 3.15
CA MET A 193 3.89 6.21 2.16
C MET A 193 2.85 5.90 1.07
N MET A 194 2.77 4.65 0.59
CA MET A 194 1.71 4.21 -0.33
C MET A 194 0.32 4.42 0.28
N ARG A 195 0.15 4.07 1.56
CA ARG A 195 -1.12 4.25 2.30
C ARG A 195 -1.52 5.73 2.44
N ARG A 196 -0.56 6.66 2.40
CA ARG A 196 -0.82 8.12 2.34
C ARG A 196 -1.05 8.62 0.92
N GLY A 197 -1.20 7.72 -0.05
CA GLY A 197 -1.51 8.02 -1.43
C GLY A 197 -0.30 8.33 -2.32
N CYS A 198 0.93 8.19 -1.81
CA CYS A 198 2.12 8.38 -2.61
C CYS A 198 2.32 7.25 -3.62
N SER A 199 2.80 7.58 -4.82
CA SER A 199 3.44 6.62 -5.71
C SER A 199 4.90 6.48 -5.30
N VAL A 200 5.33 5.26 -4.97
CA VAL A 200 6.68 5.00 -4.45
C VAL A 200 7.55 4.37 -5.54
N LEU A 201 8.63 5.07 -5.92
CA LEU A 201 9.75 4.50 -6.65
C LEU A 201 10.61 3.73 -5.65
N LEU A 202 10.91 2.47 -5.92
CA LEU A 202 11.74 1.62 -5.07
C LEU A 202 13.19 1.65 -5.59
N ILE A 203 14.18 1.90 -4.74
CA ILE A 203 15.60 1.95 -5.08
C ILE A 203 16.34 0.99 -4.15
N HIS A 204 17.02 0.01 -4.71
CA HIS A 204 17.83 -0.97 -3.99
C HIS A 204 19.29 -0.89 -4.39
N PHE A 205 20.18 -0.81 -3.40
CA PHE A 205 21.62 -0.86 -3.57
C PHE A 205 22.12 -2.26 -3.29
N HIS A 206 22.94 -2.81 -4.19
CA HIS A 206 23.48 -4.17 -4.08
C HIS A 206 24.97 -4.22 -4.37
N SER A 207 25.66 -5.22 -3.85
CA SER A 207 27.10 -5.40 -4.05
C SER A 207 27.43 -6.58 -4.99
N TYR A 208 26.49 -7.02 -5.85
CA TYR A 208 26.78 -7.98 -6.90
C TYR A 208 27.71 -7.35 -7.95
N PRO A 209 28.76 -8.05 -8.48
CA PRO A 209 29.06 -9.48 -8.27
C PRO A 209 29.90 -9.82 -7.02
N ILE A 210 30.31 -8.85 -6.21
CA ILE A 210 31.13 -9.08 -5.00
C ILE A 210 30.36 -9.97 -3.99
N LEU A 211 29.07 -9.73 -3.82
CA LEU A 211 28.14 -10.59 -3.08
C LEU A 211 27.21 -11.34 -4.05
N SER A 212 26.45 -12.31 -3.54
CA SER A 212 25.47 -13.06 -4.30
C SER A 212 24.30 -12.20 -4.79
N ARG A 213 23.42 -12.75 -5.64
CA ARG A 213 22.18 -12.10 -6.07
C ARG A 213 21.03 -12.19 -5.06
N ALA A 214 21.24 -12.87 -3.93
CA ALA A 214 20.17 -13.16 -2.95
C ALA A 214 19.44 -11.89 -2.49
N SER A 215 20.17 -10.78 -2.20
CA SER A 215 19.54 -9.52 -1.81
C SER A 215 18.65 -8.93 -2.91
N GLN A 216 19.04 -9.05 -4.18
CA GLN A 216 18.24 -8.59 -5.31
C GLN A 216 16.96 -9.42 -5.49
N GLU A 217 17.05 -10.76 -5.37
CA GLU A 217 15.91 -11.67 -5.47
C GLU A 217 14.90 -11.37 -4.37
N LYS A 218 15.37 -11.26 -3.14
CA LYS A 218 14.57 -10.88 -1.97
C LYS A 218 13.83 -9.56 -2.16
N VAL A 219 14.51 -8.55 -2.65
CA VAL A 219 13.91 -7.22 -2.89
C VAL A 219 12.90 -7.26 -4.05
N ARG A 220 13.10 -8.09 -5.08
CA ARG A 220 12.10 -8.32 -6.14
C ARG A 220 10.81 -8.90 -5.59
N GLU A 221 10.89 -9.89 -4.69
CA GLU A 221 9.72 -10.47 -4.05
C GLU A 221 8.99 -9.43 -3.19
N ILE A 222 9.71 -8.65 -2.38
CA ILE A 222 9.15 -7.55 -1.60
C ILE A 222 8.50 -6.51 -2.52
N ALA A 223 9.14 -6.12 -3.63
CA ALA A 223 8.60 -5.18 -4.60
C ALA A 223 7.32 -5.70 -5.25
N ALA A 224 7.25 -7.00 -5.57
CA ALA A 224 6.06 -7.63 -6.10
C ALA A 224 4.89 -7.60 -5.10
N LEU A 225 5.14 -7.88 -3.81
CA LEU A 225 4.12 -7.76 -2.75
C LEU A 225 3.62 -6.33 -2.58
N LEU A 226 4.53 -5.36 -2.50
CA LEU A 226 4.17 -3.95 -2.37
C LEU A 226 3.39 -3.45 -3.59
N THR A 227 3.68 -3.99 -4.77
CA THR A 227 2.98 -3.64 -6.01
C THR A 227 1.50 -4.01 -5.97
N ARG A 228 1.10 -5.03 -5.20
CA ARG A 228 -0.31 -5.38 -5.01
C ARG A 228 -1.14 -4.23 -4.39
N HIS A 229 -0.47 -3.31 -3.69
CA HIS A 229 -1.12 -2.15 -3.06
C HIS A 229 -1.09 -0.89 -3.94
N GLN A 230 0.02 -0.62 -4.66
CA GLN A 230 0.08 0.56 -5.52
C GLN A 230 -0.17 0.27 -7.01
N LEU A 231 -0.42 -1.00 -7.37
CA LEU A 231 -0.83 -1.52 -8.68
C LEU A 231 0.26 -1.49 -9.77
N ARG A 232 1.21 -0.58 -9.68
CA ARG A 232 2.37 -0.49 -10.57
C ARG A 232 3.55 0.06 -9.80
N SER A 233 4.70 -0.63 -9.86
CA SER A 233 5.95 -0.21 -9.24
C SER A 233 7.09 -0.21 -10.25
N ARG A 234 8.10 0.60 -9.96
CA ARG A 234 9.43 0.51 -10.54
C ARG A 234 10.42 0.23 -9.43
N LEU A 235 11.27 -0.76 -9.64
CA LEU A 235 12.42 -1.06 -8.81
C LEU A 235 13.68 -0.70 -9.58
N VAL A 236 14.52 0.16 -9.00
CA VAL A 236 15.82 0.51 -9.54
C VAL A 236 16.86 -0.24 -8.74
N LEU A 237 17.61 -1.11 -9.41
CA LEU A 237 18.73 -1.86 -8.84
C LEU A 237 20.03 -1.10 -9.14
N VAL A 238 20.74 -0.68 -8.10
CA VAL A 238 21.93 0.15 -8.21
C VAL A 238 23.15 -0.65 -7.73
N PRO A 239 24.13 -0.96 -8.60
CA PRO A 239 25.40 -1.55 -8.18
C PRO A 239 26.17 -0.59 -7.27
N PHE A 240 26.61 -1.07 -6.12
CA PHE A 240 27.25 -0.23 -5.11
C PHE A 240 28.58 -0.81 -4.57
N GLY A 241 28.88 -2.07 -4.86
CA GLY A 241 30.03 -2.76 -4.31
C GLY A 241 31.37 -2.12 -4.66
N GLU A 242 31.56 -1.69 -5.90
CA GLU A 242 32.80 -1.01 -6.36
C GLU A 242 32.97 0.35 -5.67
N LEU A 243 31.87 1.09 -5.46
CA LEU A 243 31.88 2.35 -4.72
C LEU A 243 32.31 2.14 -3.26
N GLN A 244 31.84 1.03 -2.66
CA GLN A 244 32.26 0.67 -1.31
C GLN A 244 33.76 0.36 -1.23
N GLN A 245 34.33 -0.33 -2.23
CA GLN A 245 35.76 -0.59 -2.30
C GLN A 245 36.58 0.72 -2.37
N GLN A 246 36.14 1.67 -3.20
CA GLN A 246 36.79 2.99 -3.30
C GLN A 246 36.77 3.73 -1.95
N VAL A 247 35.63 3.71 -1.25
CA VAL A 247 35.51 4.29 0.08
C VAL A 247 36.43 3.60 1.09
N VAL A 248 36.58 2.26 1.02
CA VAL A 248 37.46 1.51 1.91
C VAL A 248 38.93 1.95 1.76
N LEU A 249 39.35 2.24 0.53
CA LEU A 249 40.73 2.65 0.23
C LEU A 249 41.05 4.10 0.71
N SER A 250 40.04 4.96 0.76
CA SER A 250 40.24 6.41 0.98
C SER A 250 39.73 6.93 2.32
N VAL A 251 38.84 6.18 3.00
CA VAL A 251 38.12 6.66 4.19
C VAL A 251 38.43 5.79 5.40
N THR A 252 38.68 6.45 6.54
CA THR A 252 38.91 5.78 7.83
C THR A 252 37.76 4.88 8.23
N PRO A 253 38.00 3.71 8.84
CA PRO A 253 36.95 2.72 9.12
C PRO A 253 35.70 3.28 9.81
N GLY A 254 35.87 4.13 10.84
CA GLY A 254 34.76 4.69 11.62
C GLY A 254 33.74 5.47 10.81
N LEU A 255 34.15 6.16 9.73
CA LEU A 255 33.29 7.01 8.91
C LEU A 255 32.63 6.28 7.71
N ARG A 256 33.11 5.08 7.34
CA ARG A 256 32.70 4.40 6.11
C ARG A 256 31.19 4.25 5.98
N VAL A 257 30.50 3.80 7.03
CA VAL A 257 29.06 3.58 6.99
C VAL A 257 28.27 4.88 6.74
N VAL A 258 28.73 5.98 7.33
CA VAL A 258 28.13 7.31 7.12
C VAL A 258 28.36 7.77 5.69
N ILE A 259 29.57 7.59 5.13
CA ILE A 259 29.89 7.93 3.74
C ILE A 259 29.06 7.07 2.76
N TYR A 260 28.92 5.75 2.98
CA TYR A 260 28.06 4.91 2.16
C TYR A 260 26.62 5.44 2.12
N ARG A 261 26.05 5.76 3.26
CA ARG A 261 24.67 6.27 3.32
C ARG A 261 24.53 7.64 2.66
N ARG A 262 25.53 8.51 2.77
CA ARG A 262 25.55 9.81 2.07
C ARG A 262 25.59 9.63 0.55
N LEU A 263 26.44 8.72 0.05
CA LEU A 263 26.48 8.37 -1.38
C LEU A 263 25.16 7.79 -1.87
N MET A 264 24.57 6.85 -1.10
CA MET A 264 23.27 6.28 -1.41
C MET A 264 22.18 7.36 -1.50
N LEU A 265 22.15 8.34 -0.59
CA LEU A 265 21.19 9.44 -0.64
C LEU A 265 21.41 10.33 -1.86
N ARG A 266 22.64 10.67 -2.24
CA ARG A 266 22.93 11.47 -3.44
C ARG A 266 22.49 10.76 -4.71
N ILE A 267 22.81 9.47 -4.85
CA ILE A 267 22.38 8.65 -6.00
C ILE A 267 20.84 8.54 -6.03
N ALA A 268 20.23 8.24 -4.88
CA ALA A 268 18.77 8.15 -4.77
C ALA A 268 18.09 9.48 -5.11
N GLU A 269 18.66 10.62 -4.72
CA GLU A 269 18.13 11.94 -5.08
C GLU A 269 18.20 12.21 -6.59
N ARG A 270 19.28 11.82 -7.28
CA ARG A 270 19.37 11.95 -8.74
C ARG A 270 18.30 11.09 -9.44
N LEU A 271 18.12 9.85 -8.99
CA LEU A 271 17.06 8.96 -9.49
C LEU A 271 15.65 9.50 -9.18
N ALA A 272 15.43 10.03 -7.98
CA ALA A 272 14.18 10.64 -7.54
C ALA A 272 13.81 11.84 -8.42
N ARG A 273 14.76 12.74 -8.69
CA ARG A 273 14.55 13.90 -9.56
C ARG A 273 14.22 13.49 -10.98
N LYS A 274 14.94 12.52 -11.57
CA LYS A 274 14.64 11.94 -12.88
C LYS A 274 13.24 11.34 -12.95
N ALA A 275 12.76 10.77 -11.84
CA ALA A 275 11.41 10.20 -11.73
C ALA A 275 10.35 11.21 -11.28
N HIS A 276 10.67 12.50 -11.14
CA HIS A 276 9.80 13.55 -10.61
C HIS A 276 9.26 13.25 -9.20
N ALA A 277 10.02 12.56 -8.37
CA ALA A 277 9.73 12.38 -6.96
C ALA A 277 10.07 13.65 -6.17
N ARG A 278 9.31 13.94 -5.12
CA ARG A 278 9.42 15.17 -4.33
C ARG A 278 10.12 14.97 -3.00
N ALA A 279 10.32 13.71 -2.57
CA ALA A 279 11.00 13.37 -1.34
C ALA A 279 11.68 12.00 -1.47
N LEU A 280 12.68 11.76 -0.62
CA LEU A 280 13.24 10.44 -0.34
C LEU A 280 12.51 9.81 0.85
N VAL A 281 12.54 8.48 0.92
CA VAL A 281 11.97 7.71 2.04
C VAL A 281 13.00 6.70 2.51
N THR A 282 13.21 6.63 3.82
CA THR A 282 14.09 5.63 4.45
C THR A 282 13.37 4.89 5.57
N GLY A 283 13.76 3.64 5.80
CA GLY A 283 13.29 2.81 6.92
C GLY A 283 14.15 2.98 8.18
N GLU A 284 14.68 4.16 8.43
CA GLU A 284 15.52 4.42 9.60
C GLU A 284 14.68 4.51 10.88
N VAL A 285 15.22 3.88 11.95
CA VAL A 285 14.67 3.92 13.32
C VAL A 285 15.73 4.46 14.26
N ILE A 286 15.39 5.41 15.12
CA ILE A 286 16.37 6.03 16.04
C ILE A 286 16.95 4.97 16.98
N GLY A 287 18.29 4.90 17.02
CA GLY A 287 19.03 4.06 17.98
C GLY A 287 19.09 2.57 17.64
N GLN A 288 18.55 2.13 16.51
CA GLN A 288 18.55 0.70 16.14
C GLN A 288 19.94 0.19 15.75
N VAL A 289 20.71 0.99 15.00
CA VAL A 289 22.09 0.68 14.61
C VAL A 289 22.99 1.92 14.71
N ALA A 290 24.30 1.75 14.70
CA ALA A 290 25.27 2.82 14.88
C ALA A 290 25.09 4.03 13.93
N SER A 291 24.62 3.82 12.70
CA SER A 291 24.34 4.90 11.75
C SER A 291 23.02 5.63 11.99
N GLN A 292 22.20 5.16 12.92
CA GLN A 292 20.85 5.70 13.20
C GLN A 292 20.79 6.46 14.54
N THR A 293 21.90 6.98 15.01
CA THR A 293 21.92 8.02 16.05
C THR A 293 21.49 9.35 15.46
N LEU A 294 20.97 10.27 16.25
CA LEU A 294 20.54 11.59 15.76
C LEU A 294 21.66 12.37 15.09
N GLU A 295 22.89 12.29 15.65
CA GLU A 295 24.07 12.93 15.10
C GLU A 295 24.40 12.37 13.70
N ASN A 296 24.46 11.04 13.58
CA ASN A 296 24.76 10.38 12.31
C ASN A 296 23.66 10.61 11.28
N MET A 297 22.39 10.49 11.68
CA MET A 297 21.25 10.76 10.81
C MET A 297 21.26 12.21 10.30
N THR A 298 21.67 13.18 11.15
CA THR A 298 21.80 14.58 10.75
C THR A 298 22.93 14.75 9.72
N ALA A 299 24.11 14.18 9.99
CA ALA A 299 25.26 14.25 9.08
C ALA A 299 24.94 13.55 7.72
N ILE A 300 24.25 12.42 7.76
CA ILE A 300 23.81 11.69 6.57
C ILE A 300 22.80 12.53 5.77
N ALA A 301 21.81 13.10 6.42
CA ALA A 301 20.74 13.86 5.77
C ALA A 301 21.26 15.10 5.02
N ARG A 302 22.35 15.72 5.47
CA ARG A 302 23.00 16.86 4.79
C ARG A 302 23.54 16.54 3.39
N ALA A 303 23.62 15.26 3.00
CA ALA A 303 24.02 14.86 1.65
C ALA A 303 22.91 15.01 0.61
N ALA A 304 21.66 15.17 1.02
CA ALA A 304 20.51 15.35 0.13
C ALA A 304 19.87 16.73 0.32
N THR A 305 19.28 17.25 -0.73
CA THR A 305 18.50 18.50 -0.72
C THR A 305 16.99 18.25 -0.77
N LEU A 306 16.56 17.07 -1.24
CA LEU A 306 15.17 16.63 -1.10
C LEU A 306 14.86 16.29 0.36
N GLU A 307 13.61 16.54 0.76
CA GLU A 307 13.10 16.11 2.07
C GLU A 307 13.25 14.60 2.23
N ILE A 308 13.69 14.16 3.41
CA ILE A 308 13.83 12.75 3.77
C ILE A 308 12.73 12.38 4.77
N LEU A 309 11.75 11.62 4.30
CA LEU A 309 10.64 11.11 5.09
C LEU A 309 11.05 9.80 5.78
N ARG A 310 10.81 9.71 7.09
CA ARG A 310 11.14 8.55 7.92
C ARG A 310 9.89 8.00 8.61
N PRO A 311 9.03 7.26 7.90
CA PRO A 311 7.70 6.89 8.42
C PRO A 311 7.71 5.95 9.62
N VAL A 312 8.86 5.34 9.93
CA VAL A 312 9.03 4.36 11.02
C VAL A 312 10.01 4.83 12.09
N VAL A 313 10.46 6.09 12.05
CA VAL A 313 11.59 6.61 12.85
C VAL A 313 11.42 6.46 14.36
N GLY A 314 10.19 6.53 14.86
CA GLY A 314 9.86 6.42 16.29
C GLY A 314 9.14 5.14 16.67
N MET A 315 9.07 4.15 15.77
CA MET A 315 8.45 2.86 16.05
C MET A 315 9.46 1.91 16.70
N ASP A 316 8.96 1.03 17.56
CA ASP A 316 9.75 -0.08 18.05
C ASP A 316 9.78 -1.26 17.06
N LYS A 317 10.62 -2.24 17.35
CA LYS A 317 10.81 -3.40 16.47
C LYS A 317 9.57 -4.27 16.36
N ASP A 318 8.80 -4.41 17.44
CA ASP A 318 7.61 -5.25 17.49
C ASP A 318 6.48 -4.62 16.67
N GLU A 319 6.29 -3.29 16.75
CA GLU A 319 5.34 -2.55 15.93
C GLU A 319 5.65 -2.71 14.42
N ILE A 320 6.93 -2.59 14.05
CA ILE A 320 7.36 -2.72 12.64
C ILE A 320 7.18 -4.17 12.18
N SER A 321 7.56 -5.15 13.00
CA SER A 321 7.42 -6.56 12.69
C SER A 321 5.95 -6.96 12.51
N ALA A 322 5.07 -6.52 13.39
CA ALA A 322 3.63 -6.77 13.28
C ALA A 322 3.03 -6.14 12.00
N GLU A 323 3.49 -4.95 11.62
CA GLU A 323 3.07 -4.34 10.35
C GLU A 323 3.64 -5.09 9.13
N ALA A 324 4.88 -5.55 9.19
CA ALA A 324 5.52 -6.36 8.15
C ALA A 324 4.82 -7.72 7.95
N GLU A 325 4.39 -8.37 9.04
CA GLU A 325 3.56 -9.59 9.00
C GLU A 325 2.23 -9.32 8.31
N ARG A 326 1.54 -8.26 8.73
CA ARG A 326 0.24 -7.87 8.16
C ARG A 326 0.28 -7.60 6.66
N ILE A 327 1.36 -7.02 6.15
CA ILE A 327 1.54 -6.74 4.71
C ILE A 327 2.20 -7.89 3.95
N GLY A 328 2.66 -8.94 4.65
CA GLY A 328 3.23 -10.16 4.09
C GLY A 328 4.71 -10.06 3.72
N THR A 329 5.43 -9.01 4.12
CA THR A 329 6.86 -8.85 3.82
C THR A 329 7.77 -9.50 4.86
N PHE A 330 7.28 -9.75 6.07
CA PHE A 330 8.07 -10.31 7.16
C PHE A 330 8.75 -11.66 6.81
N PRO A 331 8.04 -12.67 6.28
CA PRO A 331 8.66 -13.96 5.96
C PRO A 331 9.82 -13.86 4.96
N ILE A 332 9.73 -12.91 4.03
CA ILE A 332 10.80 -12.66 3.05
C ILE A 332 11.95 -11.91 3.72
N SER A 333 11.63 -10.91 4.52
CA SER A 333 12.63 -10.04 5.15
C SER A 333 13.55 -10.76 6.14
N ILE A 334 13.08 -11.83 6.80
CA ILE A 334 13.88 -12.62 7.74
C ILE A 334 14.76 -13.70 7.08
N ILE A 335 14.61 -13.95 5.77
CA ILE A 335 15.51 -14.87 5.07
C ILE A 335 16.95 -14.33 5.19
N PRO A 336 17.91 -15.13 5.66
CA PRO A 336 19.29 -14.70 5.78
C PRO A 336 19.87 -14.30 4.40
N ASP A 337 20.45 -13.12 4.34
CA ASP A 337 21.20 -12.66 3.16
C ASP A 337 22.39 -11.80 3.59
N GLN A 338 23.30 -11.56 2.66
CA GLN A 338 24.38 -10.60 2.84
C GLN A 338 23.97 -9.28 2.20
N ASP A 339 23.50 -8.35 3.04
CA ASP A 339 23.14 -7.01 2.59
C ASP A 339 24.42 -6.21 2.25
N CYS A 340 24.34 -5.32 1.27
CA CYS A 340 25.47 -4.46 0.88
C CYS A 340 25.97 -3.61 2.07
N CYS A 341 25.09 -3.27 3.01
CA CYS A 341 25.45 -2.49 4.18
C CYS A 341 26.41 -3.22 5.12
N THR A 342 26.49 -4.55 5.09
CA THR A 342 27.39 -5.34 5.92
C THR A 342 28.77 -5.54 5.28
N LEU A 343 28.87 -5.39 3.96
CA LEU A 343 30.12 -5.50 3.24
C LEU A 343 31.05 -4.34 3.62
N PHE A 344 32.27 -4.65 4.01
CA PHE A 344 33.26 -3.68 4.44
C PHE A 344 32.85 -2.79 5.65
N THR A 345 31.88 -3.23 6.43
CA THR A 345 31.52 -2.55 7.69
C THR A 345 32.61 -2.76 8.74
N PRO A 346 33.10 -1.73 9.39
CA PRO A 346 34.08 -1.87 10.44
C PRO A 346 33.47 -2.52 11.69
N LYS A 347 34.31 -3.20 12.51
CA LYS A 347 33.86 -3.79 13.79
C LYS A 347 33.29 -2.73 14.75
N HIS A 348 33.76 -1.49 14.67
CA HIS A 348 33.35 -0.37 15.53
C HIS A 348 33.05 0.86 14.65
N PRO A 349 31.87 0.95 14.06
CA PRO A 349 31.46 2.17 13.35
C PRO A 349 31.24 3.31 14.33
N ALA A 350 31.54 4.54 13.90
CA ALA A 350 31.31 5.72 14.73
C ALA A 350 29.81 5.94 14.97
N THR A 351 29.46 6.19 16.24
CA THR A 351 28.09 6.51 16.65
C THR A 351 27.80 8.00 16.76
N ARG A 352 28.85 8.82 16.75
CA ARG A 352 28.80 10.29 16.85
C ARG A 352 29.81 10.89 15.90
N VAL A 353 29.42 11.16 14.67
CA VAL A 353 30.26 11.84 13.69
C VAL A 353 30.03 13.34 13.73
N ARG A 354 31.08 14.11 13.42
CA ARG A 354 30.95 15.55 13.18
C ARG A 354 30.86 15.80 11.68
N LEU A 355 29.94 16.67 11.28
CA LEU A 355 29.73 16.96 9.85
C LEU A 355 31.01 17.43 9.14
N PRO A 356 31.84 18.32 9.70
CA PRO A 356 33.11 18.74 9.05
C PRO A 356 34.09 17.58 8.82
N GLU A 357 34.15 16.59 9.73
CA GLU A 357 35.01 15.40 9.58
C GLU A 357 34.53 14.52 8.43
N VAL A 358 33.18 14.36 8.29
CA VAL A 358 32.56 13.61 7.22
C VAL A 358 32.79 14.29 5.88
N GLU A 359 32.61 15.61 5.80
CA GLU A 359 32.82 16.40 4.58
C GLU A 359 34.28 16.41 4.16
N ALA A 360 35.23 16.50 5.10
CA ALA A 360 36.65 16.38 4.82
C ALA A 360 37.02 15.00 4.28
N ALA A 361 36.41 13.91 4.82
CA ALA A 361 36.64 12.57 4.32
C ALA A 361 36.06 12.38 2.89
N GLU A 362 34.96 13.04 2.54
CA GLU A 362 34.39 13.02 1.20
C GLU A 362 35.27 13.73 0.16
N GLN A 363 36.08 14.70 0.52
CA GLN A 363 37.00 15.40 -0.40
C GLN A 363 38.07 14.46 -1.01
N ALA A 364 38.37 13.34 -0.34
CA ALA A 364 39.28 12.32 -0.86
C ALA A 364 38.61 11.38 -1.90
N LEU A 365 37.33 11.56 -2.21
CA LEU A 365 36.56 10.71 -3.12
C LEU A 365 36.07 11.49 -4.35
N PRO A 366 36.13 10.92 -5.55
CA PRO A 366 35.57 11.51 -6.76
C PRO A 366 34.04 11.34 -6.78
N ILE A 367 33.31 12.01 -5.88
CA ILE A 367 31.92 11.80 -5.57
C ILE A 367 31.02 11.86 -6.83
N GLU A 368 31.20 12.85 -7.70
CA GLU A 368 30.37 13.01 -8.91
C GLU A 368 30.62 11.89 -9.93
N GLU A 369 31.86 11.44 -10.08
CA GLU A 369 32.19 10.29 -10.96
C GLU A 369 31.60 8.98 -10.41
N MET A 370 31.69 8.77 -9.09
CA MET A 370 31.07 7.61 -8.42
C MET A 370 29.55 7.61 -8.61
N ILE A 371 28.89 8.76 -8.47
CA ILE A 371 27.45 8.89 -8.70
C ILE A 371 27.12 8.61 -10.16
N ALA A 372 27.88 9.17 -11.10
CA ALA A 372 27.67 8.96 -12.54
C ALA A 372 27.80 7.48 -12.93
N ALA A 373 28.83 6.80 -12.43
CA ALA A 373 29.05 5.37 -12.63
C ALA A 373 27.87 4.53 -12.12
N ALA A 374 27.43 4.79 -10.87
CA ALA A 374 26.28 4.08 -10.28
C ALA A 374 25.00 4.30 -11.07
N LEU A 375 24.74 5.53 -11.53
CA LEU A 375 23.55 5.85 -12.33
C LEU A 375 23.60 5.20 -13.72
N GLY A 376 24.78 5.14 -14.33
CA GLY A 376 24.99 4.50 -15.65
C GLY A 376 24.79 2.99 -15.62
N ALA A 377 25.12 2.35 -14.50
CA ALA A 377 25.00 0.90 -14.31
C ALA A 377 23.65 0.47 -13.66
N ALA A 378 22.79 1.44 -13.32
CA ALA A 378 21.50 1.14 -12.68
C ALA A 378 20.52 0.47 -13.64
N ALA A 379 19.91 -0.65 -13.21
CA ALA A 379 18.87 -1.36 -13.95
C ALA A 379 17.48 -1.03 -13.40
N VAL A 380 16.47 -0.96 -14.26
CA VAL A 380 15.07 -0.66 -13.89
C VAL A 380 14.20 -1.84 -14.24
N GLU A 381 13.44 -2.32 -13.25
CA GLU A 381 12.45 -3.37 -13.40
C GLU A 381 11.04 -2.81 -13.12
N GLU A 382 10.07 -3.23 -13.93
CA GLU A 382 8.67 -2.82 -13.76
C GLU A 382 7.83 -3.98 -13.22
N PHE A 383 7.01 -3.69 -12.21
CA PHE A 383 6.05 -4.61 -11.63
C PHE A 383 4.64 -4.08 -11.84
N ARG A 384 3.69 -4.97 -12.11
CA ARG A 384 2.26 -4.66 -12.31
C ARG A 384 1.38 -5.64 -11.57
N PHE A 385 0.26 -5.18 -11.08
CA PHE A 385 -0.76 -6.00 -10.46
C PHE A 385 -2.15 -5.55 -10.93
N PRO A 386 -3.03 -6.50 -11.28
CA PRO A 386 -2.77 -7.93 -11.43
C PRO A 386 -1.82 -8.21 -12.61
N VAL A 387 -1.16 -9.37 -12.57
CA VAL A 387 -0.40 -9.87 -13.73
C VAL A 387 -1.43 -10.50 -14.69
N LEU A 388 -1.56 -9.92 -15.88
CA LEU A 388 -2.47 -10.43 -16.92
C LEU A 388 -1.66 -11.30 -17.89
N GLU A 389 -2.15 -12.48 -18.25
CA GLU A 389 -1.42 -13.47 -19.07
C GLU A 389 -0.93 -12.92 -20.41
N TYR A 390 -1.71 -12.05 -21.06
CA TYR A 390 -1.30 -11.41 -22.30
C TYR A 390 -0.13 -10.39 -22.15
N ALA A 391 0.19 -9.95 -20.94
CA ALA A 391 1.34 -9.08 -20.69
C ALA A 391 2.65 -9.87 -20.57
N VAL A 392 2.57 -11.16 -20.24
CA VAL A 392 3.73 -12.07 -20.13
C VAL A 392 4.27 -12.42 -21.52
N ALA A 393 3.41 -12.58 -22.53
CA ALA A 393 3.79 -12.89 -23.90
C ALA A 393 4.66 -11.79 -24.55
N ARG A 394 4.39 -10.51 -24.27
CA ARG A 394 5.19 -9.37 -24.77
C ARG A 394 6.57 -9.23 -24.12
N GLN A 395 6.78 -9.80 -22.94
CA GLN A 395 8.09 -9.75 -22.26
C GLN A 395 9.04 -10.89 -22.69
N ARG A 396 8.52 -11.95 -23.31
CA ARG A 396 9.30 -13.11 -23.75
C ARG A 396 9.85 -13.00 -25.17
N GLY A 397 9.61 -11.88 -25.88
CA GLY A 397 10.29 -11.57 -27.14
C GLY A 397 10.21 -12.71 -28.16
N ASP A 398 9.01 -13.20 -28.49
CA ASP A 398 8.83 -14.09 -29.62
C ASP A 398 8.68 -13.22 -30.89
N PRO A 399 9.60 -13.29 -31.83
CA PRO A 399 9.46 -12.62 -33.12
C PRO A 399 8.53 -13.49 -33.98
N SER A 400 7.37 -13.00 -34.28
CA SER A 400 6.56 -13.49 -35.40
C SER A 400 6.58 -12.49 -36.52
#